data_2352e0a132211119c9212d31e38d85e0
#
_entry.id   2352e0a132211119c9212d31e38d85e0
#
_cell.length_a   1.000
_cell.length_b   1.000
_cell.length_c   1.000
_cell.angle_alpha   90.00
_cell.angle_beta   90.00
_cell.angle_gamma   90.00
#
_symmetry.space_group_name_H-M   'P 1'
#
loop_
_entity.id
_entity.type
_entity.pdbx_description
1 polymer ?
#
loop_
_entity_poly.entity_id
_entity_poly.type
_entity_poly.pdbx_seq_one_letter_code
_entity_poly.pdbx_strand_id
1 'polypeptide(L)'
;MARLVRWTALAAAAALLAAGCSGGSSGDDQKDRDASSARPSAAAPPGVPASLASQTLDWGRCKGTADAPAPGGDWQCATLEAPLDWAEPDGETIGLALIRSKASGDRRAGSLLFNFGGPGGSGVSMMPSYADTVSALHERYDLVSWDPRGVAASEGIRCRDDEAIEDAESVDATPDTPAEEQAFFQDAANFGKGCEKAVGKLMAHVSTTDTARDMDLMRHVLGDEKMHYFGISYGTELGGVYAHLFPKHVGRMILDAVVDPSADTMGHAENQTRGFQRALDDYLKSTGQDPEQGTRKIADLLKRIDAEPLPTSSGGRKLTQTLAITGIVLPLYSKDGWPTLTSALAAAQDGDGSELLALADGYNERDESGHYGTTTHSQRVISCLDGKQRPTAAETRKRLPEFEEISPVFGPFLGWDTAGWCHDWPVPGQHETPEVSAPGAAPILVVGNTGDPATPYEGARRMADELGKDVGVVLTWKGEGHGAYGSGSDCVDSTVDAYLLKGSVPEDGKVCS
;
A
#
# COMPACT_ATOMS: atom_id res chain seq x y z
N MET A 1 28.48 18.10 8.29
CA MET A 1 29.01 17.31 7.15
C MET A 1 27.85 16.53 6.58
N ALA A 2 27.26 17.09 5.54
CA ALA A 2 26.04 16.56 4.92
C ALA A 2 26.38 15.38 4.01
N ARG A 3 25.77 14.23 4.21
CA ARG A 3 25.77 13.14 3.22
C ARG A 3 24.51 13.30 2.35
N LEU A 4 24.70 13.89 1.18
CA LEU A 4 23.75 13.85 0.10
C LEU A 4 23.67 12.40 -0.43
N VAL A 5 22.49 11.80 -0.38
CA VAL A 5 22.18 10.60 -1.15
C VAL A 5 21.90 11.04 -2.58
N ARG A 6 22.85 10.76 -3.47
CA ARG A 6 22.72 10.98 -4.91
C ARG A 6 22.15 9.73 -5.54
N TRP A 7 21.02 9.86 -6.17
CA TRP A 7 20.53 8.93 -7.18
C TRP A 7 21.32 9.18 -8.47
N THR A 8 22.22 8.25 -8.83
CA THR A 8 22.93 8.29 -10.11
C THR A 8 22.54 7.07 -10.92
N ALA A 9 21.85 7.32 -12.01
CA ALA A 9 21.73 6.37 -13.12
C ALA A 9 23.13 6.13 -13.73
N LEU A 10 23.55 4.86 -13.85
CA LEU A 10 24.79 4.47 -14.55
C LEU A 10 24.42 3.80 -15.86
N ALA A 11 24.75 4.49 -16.93
CA ALA A 11 24.75 3.93 -18.28
C ALA A 11 25.95 3.02 -18.49
N ALA A 12 25.72 1.91 -19.20
CA ALA A 12 26.69 0.88 -19.52
C ALA A 12 27.65 1.33 -20.63
N ALA A 13 28.91 0.93 -20.53
CA ALA A 13 29.84 0.84 -21.67
C ALA A 13 30.52 -0.52 -21.67
N ALA A 14 30.35 -1.21 -22.78
CA ALA A 14 30.96 -2.51 -23.06
C ALA A 14 32.40 -2.35 -23.54
N ALA A 15 33.28 -3.28 -23.16
CA ALA A 15 34.51 -3.56 -23.90
C ALA A 15 34.82 -5.05 -23.83
N LEU A 16 34.85 -5.64 -25.00
CA LEU A 16 35.33 -6.98 -25.34
C LEU A 16 36.86 -7.08 -25.18
N LEU A 17 37.37 -8.22 -24.74
CA LEU A 17 38.57 -8.85 -25.36
C LEU A 17 38.63 -10.34 -25.02
N ALA A 18 39.01 -11.09 -26.04
CA ALA A 18 38.95 -12.53 -26.18
C ALA A 18 40.27 -13.25 -25.83
N ALA A 19 40.11 -14.55 -25.71
CA ALA A 19 41.02 -15.64 -26.11
C ALA A 19 41.89 -16.33 -25.04
N GLY A 20 41.76 -17.65 -25.02
CA GLY A 20 42.79 -18.56 -24.52
C GLY A 20 42.27 -19.97 -24.21
N CYS A 21 42.53 -20.92 -25.11
CA CYS A 21 42.12 -22.32 -25.09
C CYS A 21 42.86 -23.20 -24.08
N SER A 22 42.20 -24.25 -23.71
CA SER A 22 42.58 -25.69 -23.75
C SER A 22 42.73 -26.41 -22.41
N GLY A 23 42.09 -27.59 -22.35
CA GLY A 23 42.45 -28.66 -21.42
C GLY A 23 41.23 -29.41 -20.90
N GLY A 24 40.86 -30.51 -21.56
CA GLY A 24 39.75 -31.36 -21.11
C GLY A 24 40.11 -32.23 -19.91
N SER A 25 39.10 -32.58 -19.14
CA SER A 25 39.03 -33.84 -18.41
C SER A 25 37.58 -34.15 -18.08
N SER A 26 37.15 -35.30 -18.50
CA SER A 26 35.87 -35.94 -18.18
C SER A 26 35.69 -36.16 -16.65
N GLY A 27 34.53 -35.83 -16.12
CA GLY A 27 34.15 -36.12 -14.75
C GLY A 27 32.66 -35.91 -14.55
N ASP A 28 31.98 -37.01 -14.45
CA ASP A 28 30.66 -37.33 -13.95
C ASP A 28 29.64 -36.20 -13.68
N ASP A 29 28.58 -36.22 -14.48
CA ASP A 29 27.27 -35.62 -14.20
C ASP A 29 26.66 -36.21 -12.91
N GLN A 30 26.98 -35.64 -11.77
CA GLN A 30 26.24 -35.85 -10.55
C GLN A 30 25.13 -34.79 -10.52
N LYS A 31 23.97 -35.16 -11.05
CA LYS A 31 22.73 -34.46 -10.80
C LYS A 31 22.51 -34.42 -9.30
N ASP A 32 22.80 -33.29 -8.69
CA ASP A 32 22.26 -32.94 -7.38
C ASP A 32 20.72 -32.91 -7.50
N ARG A 33 20.11 -34.04 -7.21
CA ARG A 33 18.71 -34.10 -6.86
C ARG A 33 18.62 -33.46 -5.48
N ASP A 34 18.25 -32.19 -5.45
CA ASP A 34 17.77 -31.54 -4.24
C ASP A 34 16.78 -32.50 -3.57
N ALA A 35 17.14 -32.91 -2.37
CA ALA A 35 16.32 -33.80 -1.55
C ALA A 35 14.98 -33.10 -1.34
N SER A 36 13.94 -33.67 -1.95
CA SER A 36 12.55 -33.35 -1.69
C SER A 36 12.34 -33.30 -0.16
N SER A 37 12.31 -32.10 0.41
CA SER A 37 11.79 -31.89 1.75
C SER A 37 10.35 -32.40 1.75
N ALA A 38 10.10 -33.45 2.51
CA ALA A 38 8.77 -34.02 2.68
C ALA A 38 7.81 -32.86 3.05
N ARG A 39 6.83 -32.60 2.19
CA ARG A 39 5.75 -31.64 2.48
C ARG A 39 5.09 -32.05 3.79
N PRO A 40 4.84 -31.12 4.72
CA PRO A 40 3.91 -31.41 5.81
C PRO A 40 2.58 -31.83 5.19
N SER A 41 2.00 -32.91 5.69
CA SER A 41 0.68 -33.42 5.29
C SER A 41 -0.42 -32.55 5.91
N ALA A 42 -0.38 -31.24 5.73
CA ALA A 42 -1.48 -30.38 6.08
C ALA A 42 -2.62 -30.61 5.07
N ALA A 43 -3.83 -30.85 5.59
CA ALA A 43 -5.01 -30.94 4.73
C ALA A 43 -5.13 -29.66 3.89
N ALA A 44 -5.53 -29.83 2.61
CA ALA A 44 -5.79 -28.69 1.73
C ALA A 44 -6.80 -27.73 2.39
N PRO A 45 -6.66 -26.40 2.16
CA PRO A 45 -7.64 -25.44 2.65
C PRO A 45 -9.05 -25.84 2.19
N PRO A 46 -10.08 -25.71 3.05
CA PRO A 46 -11.44 -26.05 2.67
C PRO A 46 -11.91 -25.27 1.41
N GLY A 47 -12.52 -25.98 0.47
CA GLY A 47 -13.04 -25.37 -0.76
C GLY A 47 -12.01 -25.14 -1.85
N VAL A 48 -10.72 -25.47 -1.65
CA VAL A 48 -9.68 -25.37 -2.67
C VAL A 48 -9.61 -26.65 -3.51
N PRO A 49 -9.69 -26.58 -4.86
CA PRO A 49 -9.49 -27.71 -5.74
C PRO A 49 -8.13 -28.41 -5.49
N ALA A 50 -8.13 -29.74 -5.58
CA ALA A 50 -6.90 -30.50 -5.35
C ALA A 50 -5.75 -30.12 -6.29
N SER A 51 -6.07 -29.73 -7.53
CA SER A 51 -5.08 -29.22 -8.51
C SER A 51 -4.38 -27.97 -8.02
N LEU A 52 -5.12 -27.00 -7.47
CA LEU A 52 -4.56 -25.74 -6.93
C LEU A 52 -3.84 -25.98 -5.60
N ALA A 53 -4.41 -26.80 -4.72
CA ALA A 53 -3.77 -27.12 -3.44
C ALA A 53 -2.45 -27.90 -3.59
N SER A 54 -2.30 -28.72 -4.64
CA SER A 54 -1.10 -29.54 -4.87
C SER A 54 -0.10 -28.91 -5.84
N GLN A 55 -0.34 -27.68 -6.30
CA GLN A 55 0.57 -27.01 -7.23
C GLN A 55 1.97 -26.81 -6.61
N THR A 56 2.97 -26.76 -7.45
CA THR A 56 4.35 -26.48 -7.08
C THR A 56 4.77 -25.19 -7.75
N LEU A 57 5.30 -24.25 -6.96
CA LEU A 57 5.78 -22.99 -7.48
C LEU A 57 7.12 -23.18 -8.24
N ASP A 58 7.15 -22.76 -9.48
CA ASP A 58 8.37 -22.77 -10.30
C ASP A 58 9.15 -21.47 -10.08
N TRP A 59 10.00 -21.50 -9.05
CA TRP A 59 10.81 -20.35 -8.66
C TRP A 59 11.97 -20.14 -9.61
N GLY A 60 11.91 -19.06 -10.38
CA GLY A 60 12.95 -18.63 -11.30
C GLY A 60 13.53 -17.26 -10.95
N ARG A 61 14.50 -16.80 -11.76
CA ARG A 61 15.01 -15.42 -11.64
C ARG A 61 13.90 -14.43 -11.97
N CYS A 62 13.74 -13.40 -11.14
CA CYS A 62 12.81 -12.31 -11.42
C CYS A 62 13.22 -11.55 -12.69
N LYS A 63 12.23 -11.16 -13.48
CA LYS A 63 12.38 -10.30 -14.65
C LYS A 63 11.97 -8.88 -14.26
N GLY A 64 12.55 -7.87 -14.92
CA GLY A 64 12.04 -6.51 -14.84
C GLY A 64 10.66 -6.40 -15.52
N THR A 65 9.87 -5.44 -15.07
CA THR A 65 8.62 -5.03 -15.70
C THR A 65 8.81 -3.70 -16.44
N ALA A 66 7.75 -3.18 -17.08
CA ALA A 66 7.79 -1.83 -17.66
C ALA A 66 8.06 -0.77 -16.59
N ASP A 67 7.53 -0.99 -15.38
CA ASP A 67 7.51 0.00 -14.30
C ASP A 67 8.65 -0.19 -13.28
N ALA A 68 9.37 -1.34 -13.33
CA ALA A 68 10.45 -1.62 -12.39
C ALA A 68 11.57 -2.48 -13.00
N PRO A 69 12.86 -2.15 -12.75
CA PRO A 69 13.97 -2.99 -13.17
C PRO A 69 13.94 -4.34 -12.44
N ALA A 70 14.56 -5.35 -13.03
CA ALA A 70 14.72 -6.64 -12.36
C ALA A 70 15.46 -6.45 -11.02
N PRO A 71 14.96 -7.00 -9.92
CA PRO A 71 15.67 -6.99 -8.65
C PRO A 71 16.97 -7.80 -8.75
N GLY A 72 17.90 -7.59 -7.83
CA GLY A 72 19.21 -8.26 -7.81
C GLY A 72 19.16 -9.79 -7.75
N GLY A 73 20.31 -10.44 -7.75
CA GLY A 73 20.47 -11.88 -8.01
C GLY A 73 19.86 -12.85 -6.99
N ASP A 74 19.54 -12.40 -5.77
CA ASP A 74 19.05 -13.26 -4.67
C ASP A 74 17.51 -13.39 -4.66
N TRP A 75 16.82 -12.64 -5.52
CA TRP A 75 15.38 -12.67 -5.63
C TRP A 75 14.89 -13.68 -6.66
N GLN A 76 13.89 -14.45 -6.25
CA GLN A 76 13.20 -15.42 -7.08
C GLN A 76 11.73 -15.04 -7.23
N CYS A 77 11.20 -15.21 -8.42
CA CYS A 77 9.79 -14.97 -8.73
C CYS A 77 9.12 -16.27 -9.18
N ALA A 78 7.83 -16.38 -8.90
CA ALA A 78 6.97 -17.48 -9.33
C ALA A 78 5.55 -16.96 -9.54
N THR A 79 4.71 -17.78 -10.17
CA THR A 79 3.27 -17.53 -10.27
C THR A 79 2.52 -18.60 -9.48
N LEU A 80 1.56 -18.17 -8.65
CA LEU A 80 0.60 -19.02 -7.95
C LEU A 80 -0.73 -18.92 -8.71
N GLU A 81 -1.31 -20.05 -9.09
CA GLU A 81 -2.66 -20.10 -9.62
C GLU A 81 -3.68 -20.12 -8.47
N ALA A 82 -4.66 -19.22 -8.52
CA ALA A 82 -5.77 -19.15 -7.58
C ALA A 82 -7.11 -19.16 -8.34
N PRO A 83 -8.24 -19.52 -7.71
CA PRO A 83 -9.55 -19.34 -8.34
C PRO A 83 -9.78 -17.85 -8.68
N LEU A 84 -10.29 -17.56 -9.86
CA LEU A 84 -10.77 -16.21 -10.15
C LEU A 84 -11.96 -15.90 -9.24
N ASP A 85 -12.94 -16.80 -9.17
CA ASP A 85 -14.08 -16.71 -8.29
C ASP A 85 -13.99 -17.76 -7.16
N TRP A 86 -13.86 -17.31 -5.93
CA TRP A 86 -13.81 -18.19 -4.76
C TRP A 86 -15.16 -18.85 -4.43
N ALA A 87 -16.27 -18.39 -5.04
CA ALA A 87 -17.57 -19.08 -4.97
C ALA A 87 -17.66 -20.25 -5.96
N GLU A 88 -16.88 -20.21 -7.06
CA GLU A 88 -16.78 -21.25 -8.08
C GLU A 88 -15.33 -21.71 -8.29
N PRO A 89 -14.68 -22.31 -7.27
CA PRO A 89 -13.22 -22.51 -7.23
C PRO A 89 -12.70 -23.52 -8.26
N ASP A 90 -13.55 -24.34 -8.86
CA ASP A 90 -13.24 -25.24 -9.99
C ASP A 90 -13.34 -24.54 -11.37
N GLY A 91 -13.67 -23.25 -11.39
CA GLY A 91 -13.84 -22.43 -12.59
C GLY A 91 -12.53 -21.92 -13.17
N GLU A 92 -12.55 -20.65 -13.64
CA GLU A 92 -11.36 -19.98 -14.16
C GLU A 92 -10.36 -19.63 -13.05
N THR A 93 -9.09 -19.57 -13.40
CA THR A 93 -8.01 -19.20 -12.49
C THR A 93 -7.45 -17.82 -12.80
N ILE A 94 -6.78 -17.22 -11.82
CA ILE A 94 -5.95 -16.02 -11.93
C ILE A 94 -4.54 -16.36 -11.48
N GLY A 95 -3.53 -15.87 -12.20
CA GLY A 95 -2.12 -16.00 -11.83
C GLY A 95 -1.69 -14.88 -10.89
N LEU A 96 -1.21 -15.22 -9.70
CA LEU A 96 -0.68 -14.27 -8.72
C LEU A 96 0.84 -14.27 -8.78
N ALA A 97 1.44 -13.12 -9.02
CA ALA A 97 2.88 -12.95 -9.06
C ALA A 97 3.46 -12.88 -7.64
N LEU A 98 4.43 -13.74 -7.36
CA LEU A 98 5.13 -13.81 -6.08
C LEU A 98 6.60 -13.47 -6.25
N ILE A 99 7.18 -12.88 -5.21
CA ILE A 99 8.62 -12.68 -5.06
C ILE A 99 9.09 -13.25 -3.72
N ARG A 100 10.29 -13.83 -3.69
CA ARG A 100 10.93 -14.25 -2.44
C ARG A 100 12.43 -14.05 -2.44
N SER A 101 12.99 -13.87 -1.23
CA SER A 101 14.38 -14.12 -0.90
C SER A 101 14.43 -15.15 0.22
N LYS A 102 15.18 -16.24 0.04
CA LYS A 102 15.28 -17.31 1.03
C LYS A 102 16.01 -16.85 2.28
N ALA A 103 15.60 -17.35 3.44
CA ALA A 103 16.29 -17.07 4.71
C ALA A 103 17.80 -17.24 4.58
N SER A 104 18.54 -16.23 5.08
CA SER A 104 20.01 -16.20 4.99
C SER A 104 20.70 -17.10 6.03
N GLY A 105 19.99 -17.49 7.10
CA GLY A 105 20.52 -18.33 8.17
C GLY A 105 20.07 -19.81 8.08
N ASP A 106 20.74 -20.68 8.83
CA ASP A 106 20.56 -22.13 8.77
C ASP A 106 19.25 -22.64 9.40
N ARG A 107 18.54 -21.82 10.18
CA ARG A 107 17.33 -22.24 10.92
C ARG A 107 16.09 -21.47 10.46
N ARG A 108 15.60 -21.82 9.28
CA ARG A 108 14.37 -21.25 8.72
C ARG A 108 13.18 -21.45 9.67
N ALA A 109 12.42 -20.38 9.90
CA ALA A 109 11.21 -20.38 10.73
C ALA A 109 9.91 -20.51 9.89
N GLY A 110 9.97 -20.26 8.60
CA GLY A 110 8.85 -20.24 7.68
C GLY A 110 8.96 -19.09 6.68
N SER A 111 7.88 -18.82 5.97
CA SER A 111 7.75 -17.62 5.15
C SER A 111 7.18 -16.47 5.99
N LEU A 112 7.70 -15.26 5.83
CA LEU A 112 7.09 -14.04 6.33
C LEU A 112 6.54 -13.26 5.12
N LEU A 113 5.22 -13.20 5.02
CA LEU A 113 4.53 -12.53 3.93
C LEU A 113 4.37 -11.05 4.24
N PHE A 114 4.71 -10.19 3.26
CA PHE A 114 4.59 -8.74 3.36
C PHE A 114 3.52 -8.20 2.41
N ASN A 115 2.69 -7.29 2.92
CA ASN A 115 1.82 -6.47 2.10
C ASN A 115 2.00 -5.00 2.50
N PHE A 116 2.33 -4.16 1.52
CA PHE A 116 2.70 -2.75 1.71
C PHE A 116 1.51 -1.79 1.64
N GLY A 117 0.32 -2.32 1.44
CA GLY A 117 -0.91 -1.51 1.48
C GLY A 117 -1.31 -0.90 0.14
N GLY A 118 -1.83 0.27 0.21
CA GLY A 118 -2.53 1.00 -0.83
C GLY A 118 -4.04 1.08 -0.53
N PRO A 119 -4.91 0.09 -0.92
CA PRO A 119 -4.62 -1.11 -1.72
C PRO A 119 -4.03 -0.81 -3.10
N GLY A 120 -3.45 -1.81 -3.74
CA GLY A 120 -2.90 -1.66 -5.10
C GLY A 120 -1.36 -1.56 -5.16
N GLY A 121 -0.68 -1.46 -4.03
CA GLY A 121 0.79 -1.49 -3.99
C GLY A 121 1.36 -2.84 -4.43
N SER A 122 2.34 -2.82 -5.35
CA SER A 122 3.02 -4.02 -5.83
C SER A 122 4.00 -4.55 -4.78
N GLY A 123 3.68 -5.69 -4.21
CA GLY A 123 4.59 -6.36 -3.30
C GLY A 123 5.86 -6.89 -3.99
N VAL A 124 5.74 -7.28 -5.24
CA VAL A 124 6.88 -7.75 -6.05
C VAL A 124 7.89 -6.62 -6.28
N SER A 125 7.42 -5.40 -6.53
CA SER A 125 8.28 -4.24 -6.75
C SER A 125 8.85 -3.66 -5.46
N MET A 126 8.06 -3.64 -4.38
CA MET A 126 8.43 -2.96 -3.12
C MET A 126 9.34 -3.81 -2.22
N MET A 127 9.14 -5.13 -2.18
CA MET A 127 9.87 -6.02 -1.26
C MET A 127 11.39 -5.94 -1.38
N PRO A 128 12.01 -5.88 -2.57
CA PRO A 128 13.46 -5.77 -2.68
C PRO A 128 14.04 -4.50 -2.03
N SER A 129 13.36 -3.37 -2.14
CA SER A 129 13.80 -2.11 -1.53
C SER A 129 13.59 -2.06 -0.01
N TYR A 130 12.68 -2.87 0.51
CA TYR A 130 12.39 -2.97 1.95
C TYR A 130 13.27 -4.00 2.68
N ALA A 131 14.01 -4.84 1.95
CA ALA A 131 14.77 -5.96 2.50
C ALA A 131 15.83 -5.54 3.53
N ASP A 132 16.48 -4.41 3.35
CA ASP A 132 17.48 -3.90 4.29
C ASP A 132 16.84 -3.55 5.65
N THR A 133 15.63 -3.00 5.64
CA THR A 133 14.86 -2.69 6.86
C THR A 133 14.55 -3.95 7.67
N VAL A 134 14.26 -5.06 6.99
CA VAL A 134 13.89 -6.34 7.63
C VAL A 134 15.04 -7.35 7.68
N SER A 135 16.29 -6.90 7.55
CA SER A 135 17.47 -7.79 7.47
C SER A 135 17.61 -8.73 8.67
N ALA A 136 17.25 -8.29 9.88
CA ALA A 136 17.23 -9.13 11.08
C ALA A 136 16.23 -10.29 10.97
N LEU A 137 15.08 -10.07 10.34
CA LEU A 137 14.05 -11.08 10.12
C LEU A 137 14.46 -12.07 9.02
N HIS A 138 15.21 -11.60 8.03
CA HIS A 138 15.70 -12.41 6.91
C HIS A 138 16.65 -13.54 7.34
N GLU A 139 17.29 -13.46 8.51
CA GLU A 139 18.07 -14.58 9.04
C GLU A 139 17.22 -15.83 9.30
N ARG A 140 15.92 -15.67 9.57
CA ARG A 140 15.04 -16.76 10.01
C ARG A 140 13.86 -17.02 9.09
N TYR A 141 13.44 -16.03 8.32
CA TYR A 141 12.29 -16.13 7.44
C TYR A 141 12.69 -16.01 5.97
N ASP A 142 12.07 -16.81 5.12
CA ASP A 142 11.98 -16.43 3.71
C ASP A 142 11.16 -15.15 3.66
N LEU A 143 11.72 -14.08 3.12
CA LEU A 143 10.98 -12.86 2.84
C LEU A 143 10.14 -13.11 1.59
N VAL A 144 8.82 -13.03 1.71
CA VAL A 144 7.89 -13.29 0.62
C VAL A 144 6.95 -12.08 0.48
N SER A 145 6.71 -11.67 -0.75
CA SER A 145 5.64 -10.75 -1.07
C SER A 145 4.97 -11.16 -2.37
N TRP A 146 3.86 -10.52 -2.68
CA TRP A 146 3.12 -10.80 -3.91
C TRP A 146 2.39 -9.55 -4.40
N ASP A 147 2.00 -9.57 -5.64
CA ASP A 147 1.02 -8.64 -6.16
C ASP A 147 -0.38 -9.24 -5.91
N PRO A 148 -1.24 -8.61 -5.12
CA PRO A 148 -2.62 -9.07 -4.96
C PRO A 148 -3.36 -9.13 -6.31
N ARG A 149 -4.46 -9.87 -6.38
CA ARG A 149 -5.32 -9.94 -7.56
C ARG A 149 -5.70 -8.53 -8.05
N GLY A 150 -5.56 -8.27 -9.34
CA GLY A 150 -5.77 -6.96 -9.94
C GLY A 150 -4.65 -5.94 -9.72
N VAL A 151 -3.49 -6.35 -9.17
CA VAL A 151 -2.34 -5.48 -8.93
C VAL A 151 -1.17 -5.88 -9.81
N ALA A 152 -0.56 -4.91 -10.46
CA ALA A 152 0.68 -5.01 -11.22
C ALA A 152 0.80 -6.32 -12.05
N ALA A 153 1.70 -7.25 -11.71
CA ALA A 153 1.92 -8.49 -12.47
C ALA A 153 0.83 -9.57 -12.22
N SER A 154 -0.14 -9.32 -11.34
CA SER A 154 -1.30 -10.20 -11.05
C SER A 154 -2.58 -9.68 -11.72
N GLU A 155 -2.59 -9.63 -13.05
CA GLU A 155 -3.69 -9.08 -13.86
C GLU A 155 -3.97 -7.60 -13.53
N GLY A 156 -2.91 -6.79 -13.49
CA GLY A 156 -2.93 -5.38 -13.07
C GLY A 156 -4.00 -4.55 -13.78
N ILE A 157 -4.77 -3.82 -12.99
CA ILE A 157 -5.90 -3.02 -13.44
C ILE A 157 -5.41 -1.68 -13.98
N ARG A 158 -5.72 -1.38 -15.25
CA ARG A 158 -5.51 -0.07 -15.88
C ARG A 158 -6.79 0.40 -16.55
N CYS A 159 -7.45 1.37 -15.94
CA CYS A 159 -8.77 1.88 -16.36
C CYS A 159 -8.71 3.03 -17.36
N ARG A 160 -7.57 3.73 -17.42
CA ARG A 160 -7.30 4.90 -18.26
C ARG A 160 -5.89 4.81 -18.82
N ASP A 161 -5.64 5.39 -19.98
CA ASP A 161 -4.31 5.68 -20.49
C ASP A 161 -3.71 6.95 -19.83
N ASP A 162 -2.46 7.23 -20.12
CA ASP A 162 -1.73 8.35 -19.51
C ASP A 162 -2.36 9.71 -19.82
N GLU A 163 -2.85 9.93 -21.05
CA GLU A 163 -3.52 11.17 -21.48
C GLU A 163 -4.81 11.38 -20.68
N ALA A 164 -5.63 10.32 -20.51
CA ALA A 164 -6.86 10.41 -19.74
C ALA A 164 -6.63 10.58 -18.23
N ILE A 165 -5.48 10.14 -17.69
CA ILE A 165 -5.09 10.40 -16.30
C ILE A 165 -4.69 11.87 -16.16
N GLU A 166 -3.84 12.40 -17.05
CA GLU A 166 -3.40 13.80 -17.03
C GLU A 166 -4.59 14.77 -17.19
N ASP A 167 -5.56 14.45 -18.04
CA ASP A 167 -6.81 15.21 -18.17
C ASP A 167 -7.62 15.21 -16.85
N ALA A 168 -7.70 14.07 -16.16
CA ALA A 168 -8.40 13.94 -14.89
C ALA A 168 -7.75 14.75 -13.74
N GLU A 169 -6.43 14.92 -13.76
CA GLU A 169 -5.70 15.76 -12.80
C GLU A 169 -6.05 17.27 -12.94
N SER A 170 -6.70 17.64 -14.05
CA SER A 170 -7.20 18.98 -14.28
C SER A 170 -8.61 19.22 -13.74
N VAL A 171 -9.30 18.16 -13.33
CA VAL A 171 -10.63 18.24 -12.72
C VAL A 171 -10.50 18.79 -11.31
N ASP A 172 -11.33 19.76 -10.98
CA ASP A 172 -11.42 20.29 -9.63
C ASP A 172 -11.96 19.24 -8.66
N ALA A 173 -11.14 18.84 -7.68
CA ALA A 173 -11.49 17.87 -6.65
C ALA A 173 -12.19 18.49 -5.42
N THR A 174 -12.37 19.81 -5.41
CA THR A 174 -13.10 20.55 -4.36
C THR A 174 -14.17 21.46 -4.97
N PRO A 175 -15.06 20.91 -5.83
CA PRO A 175 -15.94 21.72 -6.67
C PRO A 175 -16.79 22.69 -5.85
N ASP A 176 -16.78 23.97 -6.23
CA ASP A 176 -17.54 25.04 -5.58
C ASP A 176 -18.65 25.62 -6.48
N THR A 177 -18.66 25.27 -7.78
CA THR A 177 -19.73 25.62 -8.72
C THR A 177 -20.48 24.39 -9.23
N PRO A 178 -21.74 24.55 -9.68
CA PRO A 178 -22.49 23.43 -10.29
C PRO A 178 -21.82 22.82 -11.52
N ALA A 179 -21.02 23.59 -12.27
CA ALA A 179 -20.31 23.11 -13.45
C ALA A 179 -19.12 22.23 -13.07
N GLU A 180 -18.37 22.61 -12.08
CA GLU A 180 -17.26 21.82 -11.52
C GLU A 180 -17.77 20.54 -10.89
N GLU A 181 -18.85 20.62 -10.09
CA GLU A 181 -19.49 19.44 -9.51
C GLU A 181 -19.92 18.44 -10.61
N GLN A 182 -20.52 18.94 -11.70
CA GLN A 182 -20.87 18.09 -12.83
C GLN A 182 -19.64 17.44 -13.46
N ALA A 183 -18.54 18.19 -13.65
CA ALA A 183 -17.30 17.68 -14.21
C ALA A 183 -16.68 16.60 -13.30
N PHE A 184 -16.64 16.84 -12.00
CA PHE A 184 -16.14 15.93 -10.98
C PHE A 184 -16.87 14.58 -11.01
N PHE A 185 -18.21 14.58 -10.95
CA PHE A 185 -18.98 13.34 -11.00
C PHE A 185 -18.95 12.65 -12.36
N GLN A 186 -18.87 13.44 -13.44
CA GLN A 186 -18.72 12.86 -14.79
C GLN A 186 -17.38 12.15 -14.94
N ASP A 187 -16.30 12.71 -14.42
CA ASP A 187 -14.98 12.08 -14.41
C ASP A 187 -15.00 10.78 -13.59
N ALA A 188 -15.58 10.83 -12.41
CA ALA A 188 -15.74 9.66 -11.53
C ALA A 188 -16.51 8.52 -12.23
N ALA A 189 -17.64 8.83 -12.86
CA ALA A 189 -18.43 7.86 -13.62
C ALA A 189 -17.69 7.32 -14.86
N ASN A 190 -16.92 8.15 -15.55
CA ASN A 190 -16.09 7.75 -16.69
C ASN A 190 -14.99 6.78 -16.27
N PHE A 191 -14.39 6.99 -15.09
CA PHE A 191 -13.40 6.07 -14.55
C PHE A 191 -14.00 4.67 -14.32
N GLY A 192 -15.15 4.57 -13.64
CA GLY A 192 -15.82 3.29 -13.39
C GLY A 192 -16.14 2.53 -14.68
N LYS A 193 -16.68 3.23 -15.70
CA LYS A 193 -16.95 2.66 -17.04
C LYS A 193 -15.67 2.22 -17.76
N GLY A 194 -14.58 3.00 -17.60
CA GLY A 194 -13.26 2.65 -18.13
C GLY A 194 -12.73 1.35 -17.53
N CYS A 195 -12.85 1.20 -16.20
CA CYS A 195 -12.49 -0.03 -15.50
C CYS A 195 -13.32 -1.23 -15.97
N GLU A 196 -14.65 -1.11 -15.99
CA GLU A 196 -15.54 -2.20 -16.47
C GLU A 196 -15.15 -2.68 -17.86
N LYS A 197 -14.87 -1.74 -18.77
CA LYS A 197 -14.44 -2.06 -20.15
C LYS A 197 -13.07 -2.72 -20.19
N ALA A 198 -12.13 -2.28 -19.35
CA ALA A 198 -10.73 -2.73 -19.38
C ALA A 198 -10.56 -4.12 -18.77
N VAL A 199 -11.21 -4.40 -17.65
CA VAL A 199 -10.94 -5.61 -16.85
C VAL A 199 -12.13 -6.57 -16.76
N GLY A 200 -13.31 -6.17 -17.23
CA GLY A 200 -14.50 -7.02 -17.33
C GLY A 200 -14.83 -7.70 -16.01
N LYS A 201 -14.93 -9.04 -16.03
CA LYS A 201 -15.32 -9.82 -14.86
C LYS A 201 -14.35 -9.77 -13.70
N LEU A 202 -13.05 -9.51 -13.93
CA LEU A 202 -12.07 -9.39 -12.84
C LEU A 202 -12.49 -8.33 -11.81
N MET A 203 -13.20 -7.27 -12.26
CA MET A 203 -13.67 -6.19 -11.40
C MET A 203 -14.53 -6.65 -10.21
N ALA A 204 -15.21 -7.79 -10.33
CA ALA A 204 -16.05 -8.37 -9.29
C ALA A 204 -15.30 -9.35 -8.36
N HIS A 205 -14.02 -9.62 -8.62
CA HIS A 205 -13.25 -10.68 -7.97
C HIS A 205 -11.89 -10.20 -7.40
N VAL A 206 -11.76 -8.91 -7.07
CA VAL A 206 -10.55 -8.33 -6.48
C VAL A 206 -10.76 -7.85 -5.05
N SER A 207 -11.74 -8.40 -4.35
CA SER A 207 -12.04 -7.99 -2.97
C SER A 207 -10.94 -8.36 -1.99
N THR A 208 -10.87 -7.62 -0.87
CA THR A 208 -10.00 -7.95 0.27
C THR A 208 -10.29 -9.34 0.80
N THR A 209 -11.56 -9.78 0.82
CA THR A 209 -11.95 -11.13 1.21
C THR A 209 -11.37 -12.21 0.30
N ASP A 210 -11.39 -12.01 -1.03
CA ASP A 210 -10.81 -12.95 -1.99
C ASP A 210 -9.28 -12.98 -1.89
N THR A 211 -8.65 -11.82 -1.71
CA THR A 211 -7.21 -11.70 -1.46
C THR A 211 -6.78 -12.43 -0.17
N ALA A 212 -7.58 -12.36 0.89
CA ALA A 212 -7.31 -13.10 2.13
C ALA A 212 -7.39 -14.63 1.93
N ARG A 213 -8.29 -15.10 1.06
CA ARG A 213 -8.33 -16.53 0.66
C ARG A 213 -7.13 -16.93 -0.18
N ASP A 214 -6.66 -16.05 -1.07
CA ASP A 214 -5.40 -16.26 -1.82
C ASP A 214 -4.22 -16.42 -0.86
N MET A 215 -4.17 -15.62 0.21
CA MET A 215 -3.12 -15.73 1.22
C MET A 215 -3.13 -17.10 1.91
N ASP A 216 -4.29 -17.67 2.22
CA ASP A 216 -4.33 -19.01 2.84
C ASP A 216 -3.92 -20.11 1.85
N LEU A 217 -4.28 -19.99 0.58
CA LEU A 217 -3.77 -20.87 -0.47
C LEU A 217 -2.24 -20.73 -0.61
N MET A 218 -1.74 -19.50 -0.62
CA MET A 218 -0.30 -19.19 -0.69
C MET A 218 0.46 -19.81 0.49
N ARG A 219 -0.03 -19.61 1.73
CA ARG A 219 0.52 -20.25 2.93
C ARG A 219 0.64 -21.75 2.76
N HIS A 220 -0.43 -22.40 2.29
CA HIS A 220 -0.48 -23.84 2.08
C HIS A 220 0.53 -24.33 1.03
N VAL A 221 0.60 -23.66 -0.13
CA VAL A 221 1.51 -24.01 -1.23
C VAL A 221 2.97 -23.75 -0.88
N LEU A 222 3.26 -22.72 -0.06
CA LEU A 222 4.60 -22.48 0.51
C LEU A 222 5.00 -23.53 1.56
N GLY A 223 4.06 -24.37 2.03
CA GLY A 223 4.28 -25.43 2.99
C GLY A 223 4.31 -24.96 4.45
N ASP A 224 3.78 -23.79 4.74
CA ASP A 224 3.74 -23.22 6.08
C ASP A 224 2.44 -23.64 6.82
N GLU A 225 2.57 -24.13 8.05
CA GLU A 225 1.42 -24.50 8.89
C GLU A 225 0.64 -23.26 9.34
N LYS A 226 1.36 -22.18 9.63
CA LYS A 226 0.83 -20.91 10.11
C LYS A 226 1.24 -19.75 9.20
N MET A 227 0.36 -18.76 9.08
CA MET A 227 0.65 -17.51 8.40
C MET A 227 1.51 -16.63 9.31
N HIS A 228 2.74 -16.33 8.88
CA HIS A 228 3.51 -15.21 9.42
C HIS A 228 3.37 -14.04 8.45
N TYR A 229 2.99 -12.89 8.96
CA TYR A 229 2.57 -11.78 8.13
C TYR A 229 3.03 -10.44 8.68
N PHE A 230 3.34 -9.54 7.77
CA PHE A 230 3.64 -8.15 8.06
C PHE A 230 2.80 -7.27 7.12
N GLY A 231 1.72 -6.69 7.63
CA GLY A 231 0.85 -5.79 6.89
C GLY A 231 1.09 -4.34 7.28
N ILE A 232 1.21 -3.48 6.27
CA ILE A 232 1.39 -2.03 6.44
C ILE A 232 0.19 -1.33 5.82
N SER A 233 -0.38 -0.32 6.49
CA SER A 233 -1.48 0.48 5.94
C SER A 233 -2.70 -0.40 5.61
N TYR A 234 -3.26 -0.36 4.40
CA TYR A 234 -4.31 -1.30 3.96
C TYR A 234 -3.94 -2.78 4.24
N GLY A 235 -2.65 -3.14 4.20
CA GLY A 235 -2.22 -4.48 4.59
C GLY A 235 -2.65 -4.90 5.99
N THR A 236 -2.97 -3.95 6.87
CA THR A 236 -3.51 -4.23 8.21
C THR A 236 -4.97 -4.65 8.17
N GLU A 237 -5.78 -4.04 7.31
CA GLU A 237 -7.16 -4.48 7.05
C GLU A 237 -7.16 -5.89 6.44
N LEU A 238 -6.35 -6.12 5.41
CA LEU A 238 -6.17 -7.44 4.80
C LEU A 238 -5.75 -8.50 5.84
N GLY A 239 -4.81 -8.16 6.73
CA GLY A 239 -4.37 -9.02 7.82
C GLY A 239 -5.48 -9.31 8.84
N GLY A 240 -6.32 -8.33 9.18
CA GLY A 240 -7.49 -8.48 10.04
C GLY A 240 -8.54 -9.39 9.43
N VAL A 241 -8.89 -9.17 8.15
CA VAL A 241 -9.83 -10.02 7.40
C VAL A 241 -9.30 -11.45 7.28
N TYR A 242 -7.99 -11.62 7.02
CA TYR A 242 -7.38 -12.95 7.04
C TYR A 242 -7.52 -13.64 8.40
N ALA A 243 -7.24 -12.93 9.49
CA ALA A 243 -7.34 -13.47 10.84
C ALA A 243 -8.79 -13.88 11.19
N HIS A 244 -9.78 -13.11 10.72
CA HIS A 244 -11.20 -13.44 10.84
C HIS A 244 -11.55 -14.74 10.12
N LEU A 245 -11.17 -14.85 8.85
CA LEU A 245 -11.50 -16.02 8.01
C LEU A 245 -10.75 -17.29 8.45
N PHE A 246 -9.51 -17.15 8.92
CA PHE A 246 -8.62 -18.26 9.20
C PHE A 246 -7.95 -18.15 10.58
N PRO A 247 -8.70 -17.97 11.69
CA PRO A 247 -8.11 -17.73 13.02
C PRO A 247 -7.16 -18.84 13.48
N LYS A 248 -7.41 -20.07 13.04
CA LYS A 248 -6.55 -21.23 13.38
C LYS A 248 -5.25 -21.25 12.58
N HIS A 249 -5.15 -20.51 11.47
CA HIS A 249 -3.93 -20.44 10.66
C HIS A 249 -3.06 -19.23 11.02
N VAL A 250 -3.53 -18.33 11.87
CA VAL A 250 -2.74 -17.19 12.37
C VAL A 250 -1.48 -17.70 13.07
N GLY A 251 -0.33 -17.17 12.65
CA GLY A 251 0.98 -17.37 13.26
C GLY A 251 1.43 -16.08 13.98
N ARG A 252 2.59 -15.56 13.61
CA ARG A 252 3.09 -14.27 14.10
C ARG A 252 2.75 -13.21 13.09
N MET A 253 1.86 -12.31 13.43
CA MET A 253 1.37 -11.26 12.54
C MET A 253 1.62 -9.89 13.14
N ILE A 254 2.12 -8.97 12.30
CA ILE A 254 2.28 -7.55 12.58
C ILE A 254 1.28 -6.79 11.73
N LEU A 255 0.56 -5.86 12.34
CA LEU A 255 -0.26 -4.86 11.67
C LEU A 255 0.30 -3.49 12.04
N ASP A 256 1.01 -2.84 11.11
CA ASP A 256 1.68 -1.56 11.32
C ASP A 256 1.04 -0.46 10.47
N ALA A 257 0.89 0.75 10.99
CA ALA A 257 0.15 1.84 10.36
C ALA A 257 -1.32 1.44 10.10
N VAL A 258 -2.08 1.28 11.16
CA VAL A 258 -3.30 0.47 11.17
C VAL A 258 -4.53 1.24 10.71
N VAL A 259 -5.18 0.72 9.67
CA VAL A 259 -6.51 1.18 9.22
C VAL A 259 -7.54 0.90 10.32
N ASP A 260 -8.44 1.85 10.56
CA ASP A 260 -9.56 1.70 11.48
C ASP A 260 -10.65 0.80 10.89
N PRO A 261 -10.83 -0.44 11.37
CA PRO A 261 -11.79 -1.38 10.78
C PRO A 261 -13.25 -1.01 11.09
N SER A 262 -13.48 -0.13 12.04
CA SER A 262 -14.83 0.31 12.43
C SER A 262 -15.33 1.52 11.64
N ALA A 263 -14.43 2.16 10.88
CA ALA A 263 -14.78 3.36 10.12
C ALA A 263 -15.45 3.00 8.79
N ASP A 264 -16.57 3.64 8.53
CA ASP A 264 -17.19 3.64 7.20
C ASP A 264 -16.49 4.65 6.26
N THR A 265 -16.96 4.79 5.03
CA THR A 265 -16.35 5.69 4.02
C THR A 265 -16.19 7.12 4.54
N MET A 266 -17.22 7.67 5.20
CA MET A 266 -17.14 9.01 5.78
C MET A 266 -16.19 9.05 6.98
N GLY A 267 -16.23 8.04 7.83
CA GLY A 267 -15.35 7.92 8.99
C GLY A 267 -13.88 7.79 8.60
N HIS A 268 -13.58 7.07 7.54
CA HIS A 268 -12.21 6.99 6.99
C HIS A 268 -11.71 8.36 6.52
N ALA A 269 -12.51 9.06 5.74
CA ALA A 269 -12.15 10.40 5.26
C ALA A 269 -11.95 11.38 6.43
N GLU A 270 -12.82 11.33 7.45
CA GLU A 270 -12.67 12.14 8.66
C GLU A 270 -11.40 11.79 9.44
N ASN A 271 -11.10 10.50 9.62
CA ASN A 271 -9.87 10.02 10.25
C ASN A 271 -8.62 10.54 9.52
N GLN A 272 -8.58 10.42 8.19
CA GLN A 272 -7.48 10.93 7.38
C GLN A 272 -7.36 12.46 7.44
N THR A 273 -8.49 13.18 7.41
CA THR A 273 -8.49 14.64 7.56
C THR A 273 -7.84 15.06 8.88
N ARG A 274 -8.15 14.38 10.00
CA ARG A 274 -7.53 14.62 11.32
C ARG A 274 -6.05 14.25 11.33
N GLY A 275 -5.70 13.13 10.71
CA GLY A 275 -4.31 12.64 10.67
C GLY A 275 -3.41 13.59 9.89
N PHE A 276 -3.80 13.97 8.68
CA PHE A 276 -3.03 14.91 7.85
C PHE A 276 -2.96 16.31 8.47
N GLN A 277 -4.04 16.80 9.11
CA GLN A 277 -3.97 18.08 9.83
C GLN A 277 -2.99 18.01 11.00
N ARG A 278 -2.99 16.93 11.78
CA ARG A 278 -2.02 16.70 12.87
C ARG A 278 -0.59 16.73 12.34
N ALA A 279 -0.30 15.99 11.27
CA ALA A 279 1.03 15.96 10.66
C ALA A 279 1.45 17.33 10.11
N LEU A 280 0.51 18.08 9.51
CA LEU A 280 0.75 19.46 9.06
C LEU A 280 1.07 20.39 10.24
N ASP A 281 0.34 20.27 11.35
CA ASP A 281 0.59 21.06 12.57
C ASP A 281 2.00 20.79 13.14
N ASP A 282 2.41 19.51 13.15
CA ASP A 282 3.71 19.12 13.69
C ASP A 282 4.85 19.51 12.72
N TYR A 283 4.63 19.43 11.42
CA TYR A 283 5.52 20.03 10.42
C TYR A 283 5.68 21.54 10.64
N LEU A 284 4.58 22.30 10.76
CA LEU A 284 4.62 23.75 10.95
C LEU A 284 5.35 24.13 12.26
N LYS A 285 5.07 23.43 13.36
CA LYS A 285 5.83 23.60 14.63
C LYS A 285 7.32 23.37 14.44
N SER A 286 7.69 22.33 13.69
CA SER A 286 9.11 21.99 13.44
C SER A 286 9.87 23.08 12.69
N THR A 287 9.15 23.86 11.86
CA THR A 287 9.70 25.02 11.13
C THR A 287 9.62 26.33 11.92
N GLY A 288 9.15 26.28 13.18
CA GLY A 288 8.98 27.46 14.04
C GLY A 288 7.77 28.32 13.67
N GLN A 289 6.82 27.80 12.89
CA GLN A 289 5.60 28.48 12.54
C GLN A 289 4.47 28.17 13.55
N ASP A 290 3.56 29.11 13.73
CA ASP A 290 2.31 28.87 14.42
C ASP A 290 1.40 28.01 13.51
N PRO A 291 0.91 26.84 13.97
CA PRO A 291 0.14 25.91 13.16
C PRO A 291 -1.12 26.53 12.55
N GLU A 292 -1.88 27.28 13.33
CA GLU A 292 -3.12 27.89 12.87
C GLU A 292 -2.87 28.93 11.75
N GLN A 293 -1.82 29.77 11.93
CA GLN A 293 -1.43 30.75 10.90
C GLN A 293 -0.83 30.09 9.67
N GLY A 294 0.00 29.05 9.85
CA GLY A 294 0.59 28.29 8.77
C GLY A 294 -0.46 27.58 7.93
N THR A 295 -1.41 26.88 8.59
CA THR A 295 -2.52 26.21 7.93
C THR A 295 -3.38 27.18 7.12
N ARG A 296 -3.72 28.37 7.70
CA ARG A 296 -4.45 29.42 6.95
C ARG A 296 -3.70 29.88 5.71
N LYS A 297 -2.39 30.11 5.80
CA LYS A 297 -1.56 30.52 4.63
C LYS A 297 -1.58 29.47 3.53
N ILE A 298 -1.53 28.19 3.88
CA ILE A 298 -1.60 27.09 2.91
C ILE A 298 -3.00 27.02 2.28
N ALA A 299 -4.06 27.12 3.08
CA ALA A 299 -5.43 27.15 2.57
C ALA A 299 -5.66 28.34 1.62
N ASP A 300 -5.13 29.53 1.96
CA ASP A 300 -5.19 30.71 1.08
C ASP A 300 -4.36 30.53 -0.21
N LEU A 301 -3.23 29.82 -0.14
CA LEU A 301 -2.46 29.45 -1.33
C LEU A 301 -3.29 28.52 -2.24
N LEU A 302 -3.92 27.49 -1.69
CA LEU A 302 -4.76 26.56 -2.45
C LEU A 302 -5.92 27.27 -3.15
N LYS A 303 -6.62 28.19 -2.46
CA LYS A 303 -7.67 29.02 -3.07
C LYS A 303 -7.17 29.90 -4.22
N ARG A 304 -5.93 30.40 -4.15
CA ARG A 304 -5.34 31.17 -5.26
C ARG A 304 -5.01 30.27 -6.45
N ILE A 305 -4.50 29.06 -6.17
CA ILE A 305 -4.17 28.07 -7.21
C ILE A 305 -5.43 27.57 -7.91
N ASP A 306 -6.53 27.42 -7.15
CA ASP A 306 -7.83 27.08 -7.66
C ASP A 306 -8.34 28.09 -8.68
N ALA A 307 -8.33 29.37 -8.29
CA ALA A 307 -8.72 30.48 -9.18
C ALA A 307 -7.76 30.64 -10.38
N GLU A 308 -6.46 30.39 -10.21
CA GLU A 308 -5.44 30.54 -11.25
C GLU A 308 -4.31 29.50 -11.05
N PRO A 309 -4.32 28.38 -11.77
CA PRO A 309 -3.27 27.36 -11.69
C PRO A 309 -1.89 27.92 -11.97
N LEU A 310 -0.90 27.58 -11.11
CA LEU A 310 0.46 28.12 -11.19
C LEU A 310 1.23 27.56 -12.40
N PRO A 311 2.07 28.41 -13.02
CA PRO A 311 3.01 27.94 -14.03
C PRO A 311 4.04 27.00 -13.42
N THR A 312 4.55 26.08 -14.24
CA THR A 312 5.63 25.16 -13.87
C THR A 312 6.68 25.07 -14.97
N SER A 313 7.84 24.52 -14.67
CA SER A 313 8.90 24.21 -15.64
C SER A 313 8.63 22.92 -16.45
N SER A 314 7.54 22.19 -16.17
CA SER A 314 7.25 20.87 -16.73
C SER A 314 6.40 20.95 -17.99
N GLY A 315 7.00 21.27 -19.14
CA GLY A 315 6.42 21.03 -20.47
C GLY A 315 5.06 21.65 -20.78
N GLY A 316 4.64 22.71 -20.04
CA GLY A 316 3.34 23.37 -20.22
C GLY A 316 2.25 22.89 -19.25
N ARG A 317 2.50 21.85 -18.44
CA ARG A 317 1.61 21.46 -17.34
C ARG A 317 1.58 22.57 -16.28
N LYS A 318 0.42 22.77 -15.69
CA LYS A 318 0.25 23.72 -14.59
C LYS A 318 0.00 22.97 -13.29
N LEU A 319 0.35 23.59 -12.17
CA LEU A 319 -0.06 23.09 -10.86
C LEU A 319 -1.50 23.52 -10.60
N THR A 320 -2.44 22.58 -10.68
CA THR A 320 -3.84 22.77 -10.25
C THR A 320 -3.96 22.66 -8.75
N GLN A 321 -5.10 23.03 -8.16
CA GLN A 321 -5.35 22.88 -6.73
C GLN A 321 -5.29 21.40 -6.33
N THR A 322 -5.89 20.50 -7.11
CA THR A 322 -5.86 19.03 -6.89
C THR A 322 -4.42 18.52 -6.82
N LEU A 323 -3.57 18.88 -7.77
CA LEU A 323 -2.15 18.51 -7.77
C LEU A 323 -1.38 19.16 -6.60
N ALA A 324 -1.73 20.40 -6.24
CA ALA A 324 -1.08 21.06 -5.09
C ALA A 324 -1.37 20.33 -3.77
N ILE A 325 -2.62 19.90 -3.53
CA ILE A 325 -2.99 19.12 -2.35
C ILE A 325 -2.24 17.78 -2.34
N THR A 326 -2.23 17.08 -3.47
CA THR A 326 -1.48 15.81 -3.63
C THR A 326 0.00 15.99 -3.35
N GLY A 327 0.61 17.07 -3.87
CA GLY A 327 2.03 17.40 -3.60
C GLY A 327 2.32 17.77 -2.15
N ILE A 328 1.35 18.28 -1.40
CA ILE A 328 1.47 18.56 0.04
C ILE A 328 1.35 17.25 0.85
N VAL A 329 0.48 16.34 0.43
CA VAL A 329 0.23 15.07 1.11
C VAL A 329 1.46 14.18 1.15
N LEU A 330 2.16 14.00 0.02
CA LEU A 330 3.28 13.06 -0.09
C LEU A 330 4.38 13.26 0.99
N PRO A 331 4.94 14.45 1.18
CA PRO A 331 6.02 14.65 2.17
C PRO A 331 5.54 14.55 3.63
N LEU A 332 4.23 14.57 3.90
CA LEU A 332 3.70 14.39 5.24
C LEU A 332 3.71 12.92 5.71
N TYR A 333 3.87 11.96 4.80
CA TYR A 333 4.03 10.54 5.14
C TYR A 333 5.32 10.25 5.90
N SER A 334 6.33 11.10 5.79
CA SER A 334 7.61 10.93 6.50
C SER A 334 8.20 12.26 6.92
N LYS A 335 8.73 12.33 8.14
CA LYS A 335 9.45 13.50 8.64
C LYS A 335 10.63 13.90 7.75
N ASP A 336 11.23 12.94 7.06
CA ASP A 336 12.32 13.18 6.11
C ASP A 336 11.88 13.98 4.87
N GLY A 337 10.58 13.98 4.56
CA GLY A 337 9.98 14.77 3.49
C GLY A 337 9.74 16.25 3.84
N TRP A 338 9.75 16.61 5.13
CA TRP A 338 9.40 17.97 5.57
C TRP A 338 10.29 19.08 5.01
N PRO A 339 11.63 18.90 4.87
CA PRO A 339 12.47 19.92 4.21
C PRO A 339 12.05 20.19 2.75
N THR A 340 11.68 19.14 2.02
CA THR A 340 11.20 19.27 0.63
C THR A 340 9.85 20.00 0.58
N LEU A 341 8.93 19.70 1.51
CA LEU A 341 7.67 20.43 1.63
C LEU A 341 7.90 21.93 1.87
N THR A 342 8.89 22.28 2.72
CA THR A 342 9.24 23.67 3.00
C THR A 342 9.67 24.41 1.74
N SER A 343 10.55 23.81 0.92
CA SER A 343 10.99 24.38 -0.36
C SER A 343 9.83 24.55 -1.33
N ALA A 344 9.04 23.48 -1.50
CA ALA A 344 7.93 23.45 -2.44
C ALA A 344 6.84 24.48 -2.13
N LEU A 345 6.47 24.63 -0.84
CA LEU A 345 5.51 25.66 -0.41
C LEU A 345 6.05 27.07 -0.60
N ALA A 346 7.35 27.31 -0.36
CA ALA A 346 7.95 28.61 -0.60
C ALA A 346 7.95 28.98 -2.09
N ALA A 347 8.35 28.06 -2.97
CA ALA A 347 8.31 28.25 -4.41
C ALA A 347 6.89 28.56 -4.92
N ALA A 348 5.88 27.79 -4.45
CA ALA A 348 4.49 27.99 -4.83
C ALA A 348 3.95 29.35 -4.34
N GLN A 349 4.35 29.83 -3.15
CA GLN A 349 4.00 31.16 -2.66
C GLN A 349 4.58 32.27 -3.54
N ASP A 350 5.77 32.05 -4.12
CA ASP A 350 6.45 32.96 -5.04
C ASP A 350 5.94 32.82 -6.50
N GLY A 351 4.97 31.91 -6.75
CA GLY A 351 4.30 31.76 -8.05
C GLY A 351 4.89 30.67 -8.95
N ASP A 352 5.77 29.80 -8.45
CA ASP A 352 6.33 28.64 -9.16
C ASP A 352 5.78 27.34 -8.58
N GLY A 353 4.95 26.64 -9.37
CA GLY A 353 4.32 25.38 -9.00
C GLY A 353 5.20 24.14 -9.20
N SER A 354 6.42 24.27 -9.71
CA SER A 354 7.24 23.13 -10.20
C SER A 354 7.56 22.10 -9.14
N GLU A 355 7.92 22.51 -7.93
CA GLU A 355 8.30 21.56 -6.86
C GLU A 355 7.08 20.82 -6.30
N LEU A 356 5.94 21.48 -6.10
CA LEU A 356 4.70 20.81 -5.68
C LEU A 356 4.18 19.85 -6.77
N LEU A 357 4.30 20.23 -8.06
CA LEU A 357 3.95 19.35 -9.16
C LEU A 357 4.83 18.09 -9.18
N ALA A 358 6.13 18.23 -8.97
CA ALA A 358 7.04 17.07 -8.90
C ALA A 358 6.71 16.14 -7.73
N LEU A 359 6.26 16.68 -6.59
CA LEU A 359 5.78 15.88 -5.47
C LEU A 359 4.46 15.17 -5.79
N ALA A 360 3.53 15.84 -6.49
CA ALA A 360 2.30 15.24 -6.97
C ALA A 360 2.57 14.11 -7.98
N ASP A 361 3.48 14.35 -8.94
CA ASP A 361 3.94 13.33 -9.90
C ASP A 361 4.52 12.11 -9.18
N GLY A 362 5.30 12.32 -8.12
CA GLY A 362 5.83 11.25 -7.29
C GLY A 362 4.74 10.44 -6.57
N TYR A 363 3.69 11.11 -6.07
CA TYR A 363 2.54 10.45 -5.44
C TYR A 363 1.71 9.65 -6.45
N ASN A 364 1.51 10.20 -7.64
CA ASN A 364 0.73 9.61 -8.74
C ASN A 364 1.55 8.61 -9.58
N GLU A 365 2.79 8.31 -9.16
CA GLU A 365 3.70 7.39 -9.86
C GLU A 365 3.94 7.80 -11.33
N ARG A 366 3.95 9.11 -11.63
CA ARG A 366 4.22 9.63 -12.96
C ARG A 366 5.72 9.76 -13.17
N ASP A 367 6.24 9.11 -14.20
CA ASP A 367 7.65 9.18 -14.58
C ASP A 367 7.99 10.37 -15.49
N GLU A 368 9.28 10.54 -15.79
CA GLU A 368 9.77 11.62 -16.67
C GLU A 368 9.27 11.53 -18.13
N SER A 369 8.82 10.34 -18.56
CA SER A 369 8.23 10.13 -19.89
C SER A 369 6.74 10.47 -19.95
N GLY A 370 6.12 10.73 -18.81
CA GLY A 370 4.70 11.00 -18.67
C GLY A 370 3.85 9.74 -18.49
N HIS A 371 4.48 8.60 -18.20
CA HIS A 371 3.78 7.37 -17.90
C HIS A 371 3.41 7.32 -16.42
N TYR A 372 2.16 6.92 -16.13
CA TYR A 372 1.62 6.78 -14.78
C TYR A 372 1.58 5.32 -14.35
N GLY A 373 1.87 5.07 -13.08
CA GLY A 373 1.63 3.79 -12.43
C GLY A 373 0.14 3.41 -12.35
N THR A 374 -0.14 2.23 -11.85
CA THR A 374 -1.52 1.69 -11.78
C THR A 374 -2.04 1.50 -10.36
N THR A 375 -1.26 1.89 -9.35
CA THR A 375 -1.62 1.71 -7.93
C THR A 375 -2.98 2.32 -7.60
N THR A 376 -3.24 3.58 -8.00
CA THR A 376 -4.53 4.27 -7.78
C THR A 376 -5.69 3.58 -8.49
N HIS A 377 -5.47 3.00 -9.68
CA HIS A 377 -6.51 2.27 -10.40
C HIS A 377 -6.93 1.01 -9.64
N SER A 378 -5.98 0.20 -9.23
CA SER A 378 -6.22 -1.00 -8.41
C SER A 378 -6.83 -0.63 -7.06
N GLN A 379 -6.33 0.43 -6.42
CA GLN A 379 -6.86 0.95 -5.16
C GLN A 379 -8.35 1.23 -5.26
N ARG A 380 -8.75 1.99 -6.27
CA ARG A 380 -10.14 2.40 -6.45
C ARG A 380 -11.06 1.20 -6.74
N VAL A 381 -10.62 0.26 -7.58
CA VAL A 381 -11.43 -0.94 -7.88
C VAL A 381 -11.61 -1.81 -6.65
N ILE A 382 -10.55 -2.06 -5.88
CA ILE A 382 -10.60 -2.85 -4.65
C ILE A 382 -11.51 -2.16 -3.62
N SER A 383 -11.26 -0.88 -3.31
CA SER A 383 -12.05 -0.14 -2.32
C SER A 383 -13.53 -0.04 -2.68
N CYS A 384 -13.85 0.15 -3.98
CA CYS A 384 -15.24 0.25 -4.42
C CYS A 384 -15.95 -1.12 -4.51
N LEU A 385 -15.20 -2.22 -4.56
CA LEU A 385 -15.76 -3.56 -4.42
C LEU A 385 -15.97 -3.93 -2.94
N ASP A 386 -15.06 -3.54 -2.07
CA ASP A 386 -15.18 -3.82 -0.63
C ASP A 386 -16.31 -3.00 0.01
N GLY A 387 -16.26 -1.68 -0.10
CA GLY A 387 -17.23 -0.79 0.56
C GLY A 387 -18.57 -0.69 -0.16
N LYS A 388 -19.69 -0.82 0.58
CA LYS A 388 -21.05 -0.63 0.07
C LYS A 388 -21.48 0.81 -0.04
N GLN A 389 -20.93 1.67 0.80
CA GLN A 389 -21.40 3.04 0.89
C GLN A 389 -21.11 3.83 -0.39
N ARG A 390 -22.10 4.63 -0.77
CA ARG A 390 -22.03 5.53 -1.93
C ARG A 390 -22.61 6.88 -1.51
N PRO A 391 -21.83 7.68 -0.74
CA PRO A 391 -22.31 9.00 -0.30
C PRO A 391 -22.70 9.86 -1.50
N THR A 392 -23.81 10.54 -1.38
CA THR A 392 -24.29 11.44 -2.41
C THR A 392 -23.67 12.84 -2.25
N ALA A 393 -23.65 13.63 -3.32
CA ALA A 393 -23.24 15.03 -3.27
C ALA A 393 -23.99 15.84 -2.19
N ALA A 394 -25.26 15.53 -1.95
CA ALA A 394 -26.06 16.20 -0.92
C ALA A 394 -25.61 15.84 0.51
N GLU A 395 -25.29 14.58 0.75
CA GLU A 395 -24.74 14.11 2.04
C GLU A 395 -23.35 14.69 2.28
N THR A 396 -22.49 14.68 1.27
CA THR A 396 -21.16 15.28 1.35
C THR A 396 -21.23 16.77 1.64
N ARG A 397 -22.01 17.56 0.89
CA ARG A 397 -22.17 19.00 1.16
C ARG A 397 -22.68 19.30 2.58
N LYS A 398 -23.50 18.43 3.15
CA LYS A 398 -23.95 18.59 4.53
C LYS A 398 -22.82 18.41 5.54
N ARG A 399 -21.85 17.56 5.23
CA ARG A 399 -20.71 17.23 6.10
C ARG A 399 -19.48 18.12 5.85
N LEU A 400 -19.36 18.77 4.68
CA LEU A 400 -18.20 19.62 4.35
C LEU A 400 -17.82 20.62 5.45
N PRO A 401 -18.75 21.35 6.11
CA PRO A 401 -18.37 22.27 7.18
C PRO A 401 -17.65 21.59 8.36
N GLU A 402 -17.97 20.32 8.66
CA GLU A 402 -17.29 19.54 9.70
C GLU A 402 -15.87 19.17 9.26
N PHE A 403 -15.69 18.79 7.99
CA PHE A 403 -14.38 18.51 7.38
C PHE A 403 -13.50 19.77 7.33
N GLU A 404 -14.06 20.92 6.94
CA GLU A 404 -13.37 22.21 6.90
C GLU A 404 -12.96 22.69 8.30
N GLU A 405 -13.77 22.43 9.35
CA GLU A 405 -13.43 22.72 10.74
C GLU A 405 -12.25 21.87 11.22
N ILE A 406 -12.18 20.60 10.80
CA ILE A 406 -11.05 19.72 11.12
C ILE A 406 -9.79 20.22 10.39
N SER A 407 -9.89 20.50 9.10
CA SER A 407 -8.78 20.95 8.26
C SER A 407 -9.27 21.78 7.08
N PRO A 408 -8.95 23.07 7.03
CA PRO A 408 -9.25 23.88 5.84
C PRO A 408 -8.36 23.55 4.63
N VAL A 409 -7.31 22.73 4.82
CA VAL A 409 -6.40 22.28 3.76
C VAL A 409 -6.89 20.98 3.15
N PHE A 410 -7.16 19.97 3.97
CA PHE A 410 -7.45 18.60 3.50
C PHE A 410 -8.95 18.27 3.52
N GLY A 411 -9.72 18.97 4.37
CA GLY A 411 -11.14 18.67 4.60
C GLY A 411 -12.02 18.77 3.37
N PRO A 412 -11.97 19.86 2.57
CA PRO A 412 -12.75 19.96 1.35
C PRO A 412 -12.46 18.82 0.37
N PHE A 413 -11.18 18.52 0.14
CA PHE A 413 -10.73 17.46 -0.77
C PHE A 413 -11.21 16.07 -0.30
N LEU A 414 -10.87 15.66 0.93
CA LEU A 414 -11.25 14.35 1.46
C LEU A 414 -12.76 14.22 1.64
N GLY A 415 -13.46 15.30 1.94
CA GLY A 415 -14.91 15.33 2.01
C GLY A 415 -15.56 15.04 0.66
N TRP A 416 -15.16 15.73 -0.41
CA TRP A 416 -15.69 15.50 -1.75
C TRP A 416 -15.30 14.12 -2.30
N ASP A 417 -14.10 13.64 -1.98
CA ASP A 417 -13.64 12.32 -2.40
C ASP A 417 -14.60 11.20 -1.96
N THR A 418 -15.23 11.32 -0.78
CA THR A 418 -16.23 10.33 -0.31
C THR A 418 -17.38 10.11 -1.28
N ALA A 419 -17.83 11.16 -1.98
CA ALA A 419 -18.89 11.07 -2.98
C ALA A 419 -18.36 10.69 -4.37
N GLY A 420 -17.15 11.10 -4.71
CA GLY A 420 -16.54 10.90 -6.03
C GLY A 420 -15.93 9.51 -6.21
N TRP A 421 -15.26 8.98 -5.18
CA TRP A 421 -14.42 7.78 -5.30
C TRP A 421 -15.13 6.59 -5.93
N CYS A 422 -16.35 6.28 -5.50
CA CYS A 422 -17.12 5.16 -6.02
C CYS A 422 -18.44 5.60 -6.69
N HIS A 423 -18.50 6.84 -7.22
CA HIS A 423 -19.68 7.33 -7.91
C HIS A 423 -20.01 6.52 -9.16
N ASP A 424 -21.28 6.15 -9.33
CA ASP A 424 -21.78 5.33 -10.46
C ASP A 424 -20.93 4.08 -10.74
N TRP A 425 -20.40 3.46 -9.65
CA TRP A 425 -19.56 2.27 -9.77
C TRP A 425 -20.35 1.08 -10.30
N PRO A 426 -19.85 0.35 -11.36
CA PRO A 426 -20.61 -0.70 -12.03
C PRO A 426 -20.92 -1.94 -11.19
N VAL A 427 -20.10 -2.21 -10.16
CA VAL A 427 -20.21 -3.40 -9.31
C VAL A 427 -20.63 -2.99 -7.90
N PRO A 428 -21.60 -3.70 -7.26
CA PRO A 428 -21.99 -3.39 -5.89
C PRO A 428 -20.87 -3.72 -4.90
N GLY A 429 -20.71 -2.89 -3.87
CA GLY A 429 -19.82 -3.17 -2.75
C GLY A 429 -20.31 -4.32 -1.86
N GLN A 430 -19.40 -4.95 -1.14
CA GLN A 430 -19.67 -6.21 -0.42
C GLN A 430 -20.09 -5.99 1.04
N HIS A 431 -19.51 -5.02 1.77
CA HIS A 431 -19.74 -4.82 3.20
C HIS A 431 -19.76 -3.33 3.59
N GLU A 432 -20.32 -3.02 4.75
CA GLU A 432 -20.31 -1.66 5.32
C GLU A 432 -18.94 -1.34 5.93
N THR A 433 -18.40 -2.27 6.70
CA THR A 433 -17.06 -2.28 7.29
C THR A 433 -16.48 -3.69 7.20
N PRO A 434 -15.14 -3.86 7.17
CA PRO A 434 -14.53 -5.18 7.17
C PRO A 434 -14.78 -5.92 8.49
N GLU A 435 -14.98 -7.25 8.43
CA GLU A 435 -15.06 -8.09 9.62
C GLU A 435 -13.66 -8.59 9.96
N VAL A 436 -13.15 -8.23 11.15
CA VAL A 436 -11.79 -8.55 11.59
C VAL A 436 -11.76 -9.37 12.89
N SER A 437 -12.90 -9.66 13.51
CA SER A 437 -12.92 -10.40 14.78
C SER A 437 -12.36 -11.81 14.61
N ALA A 438 -11.37 -12.18 15.43
CA ALA A 438 -10.60 -13.41 15.26
C ALA A 438 -10.50 -14.24 16.56
N PRO A 439 -11.63 -14.66 17.15
CA PRO A 439 -11.61 -15.39 18.42
C PRO A 439 -10.84 -16.70 18.31
N GLY A 440 -9.87 -16.89 19.21
CA GLY A 440 -9.02 -18.09 19.25
C GLY A 440 -7.82 -18.07 18.31
N ALA A 441 -7.58 -16.97 17.61
CA ALA A 441 -6.33 -16.74 16.89
C ALA A 441 -5.15 -16.57 17.88
N ALA A 442 -3.92 -16.77 17.37
CA ALA A 442 -2.72 -16.39 18.12
C ALA A 442 -2.66 -14.88 18.30
N PRO A 443 -1.96 -14.36 19.32
CA PRO A 443 -1.80 -12.91 19.50
C PRO A 443 -1.21 -12.23 18.27
N ILE A 444 -1.82 -11.12 17.85
CA ILE A 444 -1.43 -10.30 16.72
C ILE A 444 -0.89 -8.96 17.28
N LEU A 445 0.31 -8.55 16.87
CA LEU A 445 0.90 -7.30 17.30
C LEU A 445 0.39 -6.16 16.42
N VAL A 446 -0.34 -5.22 17.02
CA VAL A 446 -0.95 -4.06 16.39
C VAL A 446 -0.13 -2.83 16.75
N VAL A 447 0.58 -2.27 15.78
CA VAL A 447 1.54 -1.18 15.97
C VAL A 447 0.92 0.13 15.51
N GLY A 448 0.73 1.06 16.44
CA GLY A 448 0.17 2.38 16.15
C GLY A 448 1.17 3.50 16.40
N ASN A 449 1.26 4.43 15.45
CA ASN A 449 2.08 5.63 15.55
C ASN A 449 1.20 6.85 15.87
N THR A 450 1.58 7.64 16.88
CA THR A 450 0.77 8.80 17.33
C THR A 450 0.74 9.96 16.35
N GLY A 451 1.74 10.07 15.48
CA GLY A 451 1.86 11.09 14.42
C GLY A 451 1.58 10.54 13.01
N ASP A 452 0.85 9.41 12.89
CA ASP A 452 0.52 8.86 11.58
C ASP A 452 -0.53 9.74 10.86
N PRO A 453 -0.23 10.24 9.64
CA PRO A 453 -1.13 11.09 8.88
C PRO A 453 -2.25 10.31 8.18
N ALA A 454 -1.98 9.12 7.67
CA ALA A 454 -2.89 8.38 6.80
C ALA A 454 -3.75 7.37 7.56
N THR A 455 -3.18 6.75 8.59
CA THR A 455 -3.85 5.78 9.46
C THR A 455 -3.67 6.19 10.93
N PRO A 456 -4.45 7.15 11.42
CA PRO A 456 -4.32 7.69 12.77
C PRO A 456 -4.33 6.63 13.85
N TYR A 457 -3.53 6.85 14.89
CA TYR A 457 -3.29 5.94 16.02
C TYR A 457 -4.55 5.30 16.61
N GLU A 458 -5.66 6.03 16.60
CA GLU A 458 -6.94 5.59 17.11
C GLU A 458 -7.44 4.30 16.41
N GLY A 459 -7.10 4.13 15.13
CA GLY A 459 -7.38 2.92 14.35
C GLY A 459 -6.69 1.67 14.91
N ALA A 460 -5.43 1.80 15.35
CA ALA A 460 -4.70 0.69 15.94
C ALA A 460 -5.37 0.14 17.21
N ARG A 461 -5.92 1.02 18.04
CA ARG A 461 -6.65 0.59 19.23
C ARG A 461 -7.95 -0.12 18.89
N ARG A 462 -8.71 0.42 17.92
CA ARG A 462 -9.96 -0.20 17.45
C ARG A 462 -9.73 -1.54 16.80
N MET A 463 -8.68 -1.66 15.95
CA MET A 463 -8.28 -2.94 15.37
C MET A 463 -7.99 -3.98 16.46
N ALA A 464 -7.23 -3.62 17.49
CA ALA A 464 -6.91 -4.54 18.58
C ALA A 464 -8.15 -4.95 19.38
N ASP A 465 -9.05 -4.01 19.65
CA ASP A 465 -10.31 -4.27 20.34
C ASP A 465 -11.21 -5.21 19.53
N GLU A 466 -11.34 -5.00 18.22
CA GLU A 466 -12.20 -5.80 17.33
C GLU A 466 -11.61 -7.20 17.02
N LEU A 467 -10.28 -7.33 16.91
CA LEU A 467 -9.63 -8.64 16.82
C LEU A 467 -10.01 -9.53 18.01
N GLY A 468 -10.28 -8.93 19.14
CA GLY A 468 -10.83 -9.55 20.32
C GLY A 468 -9.82 -9.72 21.45
N LYS A 469 -10.37 -10.02 22.63
CA LYS A 469 -9.59 -10.22 23.85
C LYS A 469 -8.51 -11.29 23.67
N ASP A 470 -7.31 -11.00 24.15
CA ASP A 470 -6.12 -11.87 24.10
C ASP A 470 -5.60 -12.12 22.66
N VAL A 471 -6.15 -11.45 21.63
CA VAL A 471 -5.72 -11.53 20.24
C VAL A 471 -5.00 -10.25 19.82
N GLY A 472 -5.66 -9.08 19.83
CA GLY A 472 -5.02 -7.80 19.52
C GLY A 472 -4.12 -7.35 20.68
N VAL A 473 -2.83 -7.08 20.40
CA VAL A 473 -1.84 -6.58 21.37
C VAL A 473 -1.27 -5.27 20.85
N VAL A 474 -1.54 -4.16 21.54
CA VAL A 474 -1.14 -2.83 21.08
C VAL A 474 0.30 -2.50 21.46
N LEU A 475 1.09 -2.08 20.47
CA LEU A 475 2.37 -1.41 20.62
C LEU A 475 2.22 0.03 20.14
N THR A 476 2.47 1.00 21.01
CA THR A 476 2.39 2.42 20.66
C THR A 476 3.77 2.98 20.40
N TRP A 477 3.95 3.67 19.29
CA TRP A 477 5.09 4.53 19.05
C TRP A 477 4.69 6.01 19.14
N LYS A 478 5.44 6.80 19.93
CA LYS A 478 5.33 8.26 19.97
C LYS A 478 6.28 8.87 18.94
N GLY A 479 5.91 8.80 17.67
CA GLY A 479 6.72 9.27 16.54
C GLY A 479 5.87 9.91 15.46
N GLU A 480 6.51 10.30 14.37
CA GLU A 480 5.92 10.98 13.22
C GLU A 480 6.09 10.14 11.95
N GLY A 481 5.09 10.20 11.07
CA GLY A 481 5.10 9.53 9.77
C GLY A 481 4.23 8.28 9.72
N HIS A 482 4.16 7.66 8.54
CA HIS A 482 3.30 6.52 8.26
C HIS A 482 4.08 5.21 8.44
N GLY A 483 3.75 4.44 9.48
CA GLY A 483 4.46 3.24 9.89
C GLY A 483 5.50 3.49 10.98
N ALA A 484 5.74 2.48 11.80
CA ALA A 484 6.60 2.57 12.98
C ALA A 484 7.88 1.71 12.88
N TYR A 485 7.79 0.49 12.34
CA TYR A 485 8.94 -0.40 12.21
C TYR A 485 9.92 0.11 11.16
N GLY A 486 11.19 0.18 11.52
CA GLY A 486 12.25 0.74 10.68
C GLY A 486 12.26 2.26 10.57
N SER A 487 11.40 2.96 11.33
CA SER A 487 11.31 4.43 11.33
C SER A 487 12.25 5.10 12.35
N GLY A 488 13.22 4.35 12.91
CA GLY A 488 14.27 4.88 13.77
C GLY A 488 14.02 4.74 15.28
N SER A 489 13.06 3.89 15.69
CA SER A 489 12.81 3.56 17.10
C SER A 489 13.36 2.19 17.46
N ASP A 490 14.54 2.13 18.09
CA ASP A 490 15.12 0.86 18.60
C ASP A 490 14.14 0.09 19.49
N CYS A 491 13.26 0.80 20.20
CA CYS A 491 12.24 0.18 21.07
C CYS A 491 11.17 -0.54 20.25
N VAL A 492 10.67 0.06 19.18
CA VAL A 492 9.71 -0.58 18.26
C VAL A 492 10.38 -1.75 17.58
N ASP A 493 11.52 -1.52 16.93
CA ASP A 493 12.21 -2.52 16.12
C ASP A 493 12.57 -3.75 16.97
N SER A 494 13.19 -3.56 18.13
CA SER A 494 13.53 -4.69 19.00
C SER A 494 12.31 -5.44 19.56
N THR A 495 11.16 -4.78 19.74
CA THR A 495 9.91 -5.41 20.19
C THR A 495 9.30 -6.26 19.08
N VAL A 496 9.22 -5.73 17.88
CA VAL A 496 8.72 -6.44 16.68
C VAL A 496 9.61 -7.63 16.35
N ASP A 497 10.93 -7.44 16.36
CA ASP A 497 11.90 -8.51 16.13
C ASP A 497 11.79 -9.63 17.18
N ALA A 498 11.68 -9.27 18.46
CA ALA A 498 11.51 -10.26 19.53
C ALA A 498 10.21 -11.04 19.37
N TYR A 499 9.13 -10.40 18.94
CA TYR A 499 7.88 -11.08 18.66
C TYR A 499 7.99 -11.99 17.43
N LEU A 500 8.49 -11.50 16.30
CA LEU A 500 8.61 -12.30 15.07
C LEU A 500 9.66 -13.42 15.19
N LEU A 501 10.81 -13.16 15.80
CA LEU A 501 11.90 -14.15 15.87
C LEU A 501 11.75 -15.15 17.00
N LYS A 502 11.17 -14.74 18.15
CA LYS A 502 11.14 -15.53 19.39
C LYS A 502 9.73 -15.87 19.87
N GLY A 503 8.68 -15.22 19.29
CA GLY A 503 7.31 -15.32 19.79
C GLY A 503 7.09 -14.59 21.11
N SER A 504 7.94 -13.62 21.44
CA SER A 504 7.84 -12.85 22.68
C SER A 504 6.76 -11.78 22.53
N VAL A 505 5.53 -12.09 22.95
CA VAL A 505 4.43 -11.12 22.95
C VAL A 505 4.72 -10.04 24.00
N PRO A 506 4.75 -8.74 23.62
CA PRO A 506 4.94 -7.67 24.60
C PRO A 506 3.72 -7.51 25.51
N GLU A 507 3.87 -6.76 26.59
CA GLU A 507 2.72 -6.31 27.39
C GLU A 507 1.81 -5.43 26.53
N ASP A 508 0.50 -5.68 26.59
CA ASP A 508 -0.49 -4.89 25.87
C ASP A 508 -0.44 -3.43 26.30
N GLY A 509 -0.47 -2.51 25.33
CA GLY A 509 -0.32 -1.08 25.55
C GLY A 509 1.12 -0.61 25.82
N LYS A 510 2.14 -1.45 25.55
CA LYS A 510 3.55 -1.00 25.61
C LYS A 510 3.75 0.25 24.76
N VAL A 511 4.47 1.24 25.34
CA VAL A 511 4.77 2.53 24.69
C VAL A 511 6.27 2.63 24.44
N CYS A 512 6.63 2.96 23.19
CA CYS A 512 7.96 3.35 22.71
C CYS A 512 7.98 4.85 22.40
N SER A 513 9.09 5.55 22.72
CA SER A 513 9.26 7.00 22.51
C SER A 513 10.68 7.31 22.05
#